data_b56f29ce3158a5c8f023768ee2e0f828
#
_entry.id   b56f29ce3158a5c8f023768ee2e0f828
#
_cell.length_a   1.000
_cell.length_b   1.000
_cell.length_c   1.000
_cell.angle_alpha   90.00
_cell.angle_beta   90.00
_cell.angle_gamma   90.00
#
_symmetry.space_group_name_H-M   'P 1'
#
loop_
_entity.id
_entity.type
_entity.pdbx_description
1 polymer ?
#
loop_
_entity_poly.entity_id
_entity_poly.type
_entity_poly.pdbx_seq_one_letter_code
_entity_poly.pdbx_strand_id
1 'polypeptide(L)'
;MTIRRTLLAGAGIGALALCATPTFAKAPVHHKKPHAATASASSALMEQVKALQEQVADLSARLGVQESAQRETVANVNSAQTAANSAAAQAVQAQSAAAAAQSAAADASTTAKKAVPAAVKSELATFSKGKWWDSTSISGRMYFNFSNVDTKVNGVKPAGSNNGTGFNIKRFYLGVDHTFSPIFSGNVTMDIANVVGSTNTQNFVANSATAPANSTALVGKGFYVKKAYLQAKLDPAFIVRLGSADLPWVPYAENQYGYRHLENTIADRTSFATSADWGVHVLGDLAGGLVSYQVSMVDGGGYRNVKVSNTVDFEGRVSLNYKGFYAAVGGYTGKLGNDTEGAVTPNTASREDAMVGYKNKLFNLGVEYFHAKDYKNVTTAQEDKADGVSAFGNVNFNKTWSVFGRYDWIKPNKITNDNLKDDYYNMGIQWEPVKIVDLALVYKHEKVQNGTLGTQNGTIGAGSATVAGQGTYNEFGLFGQLRF
;
A
#
# COMPACT_ATOMS: atom_id res chain seq x y z
N MET A 1 20.11 -5.00 42.06
CA MET A 1 20.03 -6.22 41.26
C MET A 1 20.67 -5.92 39.90
N THR A 2 21.82 -6.49 39.69
CA THR A 2 22.86 -6.10 38.75
C THR A 2 22.58 -6.70 37.38
N ILE A 3 22.40 -5.86 36.34
CA ILE A 3 22.28 -6.33 34.96
C ILE A 3 23.63 -6.15 34.25
N ARG A 4 24.19 -7.27 33.86
CA ARG A 4 25.45 -7.41 33.12
C ARG A 4 25.34 -6.78 31.71
N ARG A 5 26.31 -5.94 31.42
CA ARG A 5 26.62 -5.50 30.04
C ARG A 5 27.35 -6.63 29.32
N THR A 6 26.83 -7.06 28.19
CA THR A 6 27.56 -7.94 27.26
C THR A 6 28.03 -7.09 26.08
N LEU A 7 29.33 -6.88 26.02
CA LEU A 7 30.03 -6.34 24.85
C LEU A 7 30.10 -7.45 23.78
N LEU A 8 29.59 -7.18 22.59
CA LEU A 8 29.92 -7.96 21.41
C LEU A 8 31.12 -7.30 20.70
N ALA A 9 32.20 -8.05 20.70
CA ALA A 9 33.43 -7.72 20.02
C ALA A 9 33.25 -7.87 18.50
N GLY A 10 33.80 -6.93 17.75
CA GLY A 10 33.85 -6.96 16.30
C GLY A 10 34.78 -8.06 15.77
N ALA A 11 34.29 -8.78 14.78
CA ALA A 11 35.08 -9.71 14.00
C ALA A 11 35.74 -8.95 12.84
N GLY A 12 37.07 -8.74 12.97
CA GLY A 12 37.92 -8.27 11.88
C GLY A 12 38.13 -9.38 10.86
N ILE A 13 37.84 -9.09 9.61
CA ILE A 13 38.21 -9.94 8.48
C ILE A 13 39.63 -9.61 8.10
N GLY A 14 40.57 -10.49 8.49
CA GLY A 14 41.96 -10.44 8.05
C GLY A 14 42.08 -10.94 6.61
N ALA A 15 42.58 -10.08 5.72
CA ALA A 15 43.01 -10.46 4.39
C ALA A 15 44.31 -11.25 4.48
N LEU A 16 44.29 -12.53 4.17
CA LEU A 16 45.50 -13.34 3.92
C LEU A 16 45.97 -13.07 2.49
N ALA A 17 47.06 -12.32 2.36
CA ALA A 17 47.84 -12.26 1.16
C ALA A 17 48.82 -13.44 1.13
N LEU A 18 48.58 -14.42 0.28
CA LEU A 18 49.56 -15.47 -0.06
C LEU A 18 50.51 -14.91 -1.11
N CYS A 19 51.70 -14.48 -0.68
CA CYS A 19 52.84 -14.30 -1.57
C CYS A 19 53.53 -15.66 -1.79
N ALA A 20 53.36 -16.27 -2.93
CA ALA A 20 54.14 -17.40 -3.39
C ALA A 20 55.37 -16.83 -4.15
N THR A 21 56.55 -16.93 -3.58
CA THR A 21 57.84 -16.66 -4.24
C THR A 21 58.26 -17.90 -5.01
N PRO A 22 58.62 -17.80 -6.30
CA PRO A 22 59.22 -18.95 -7.02
C PRO A 22 60.69 -19.06 -6.62
N THR A 23 61.04 -20.22 -6.07
CA THR A 23 62.45 -20.64 -5.86
C THR A 23 63.05 -21.04 -7.19
N PHE A 24 64.11 -20.29 -7.59
CA PHE A 24 64.98 -20.69 -8.72
C PHE A 24 65.93 -21.81 -8.27
N ALA A 25 65.80 -22.97 -8.88
CA ALA A 25 66.77 -24.03 -8.77
C ALA A 25 67.91 -23.76 -9.76
N LYS A 26 69.14 -23.78 -9.24
CA LYS A 26 70.40 -23.61 -9.97
C LYS A 26 70.80 -24.94 -10.58
N ALA A 27 70.93 -25.06 -11.90
CA ALA A 27 71.47 -26.22 -12.59
C ALA A 27 72.96 -26.05 -12.90
N PRO A 28 73.74 -27.11 -12.93
CA PRO A 28 75.18 -27.04 -13.04
C PRO A 28 75.68 -26.85 -14.47
N VAL A 29 76.80 -26.16 -14.55
CA VAL A 29 77.52 -25.83 -15.80
C VAL A 29 78.36 -27.02 -16.22
N HIS A 30 78.18 -27.52 -17.47
CA HIS A 30 79.12 -28.39 -18.16
C HIS A 30 79.64 -27.69 -19.42
N HIS A 31 80.95 -27.39 -19.43
CA HIS A 31 81.67 -26.91 -20.60
C HIS A 31 81.95 -28.05 -21.57
N LYS A 32 81.63 -27.94 -22.84
CA LYS A 32 82.28 -28.59 -23.98
C LYS A 32 82.44 -27.66 -25.16
N LYS A 33 83.64 -27.71 -25.75
CA LYS A 33 84.15 -26.88 -26.81
C LYS A 33 83.50 -27.15 -28.17
N PRO A 34 83.73 -26.30 -29.19
CA PRO A 34 82.83 -26.11 -30.32
C PRO A 34 83.16 -26.93 -31.56
N HIS A 35 82.16 -27.23 -32.34
CA HIS A 35 82.29 -27.57 -33.77
C HIS A 35 81.21 -26.81 -34.54
N ALA A 36 81.69 -26.33 -35.71
CA ALA A 36 80.99 -25.44 -36.60
C ALA A 36 79.73 -26.07 -37.24
N ALA A 37 78.65 -25.32 -37.24
CA ALA A 37 77.53 -25.38 -38.17
C ALA A 37 76.82 -24.02 -38.17
N THR A 38 77.30 -23.13 -38.99
CA THR A 38 76.98 -21.68 -38.97
C THR A 38 75.85 -21.29 -39.95
N ALA A 39 74.89 -22.13 -40.22
CA ALA A 39 73.70 -21.69 -40.98
C ALA A 39 72.34 -22.14 -40.39
N SER A 40 72.33 -23.19 -39.60
CA SER A 40 71.09 -23.70 -38.99
C SER A 40 70.78 -23.05 -37.62
N ALA A 41 71.80 -22.57 -36.94
CA ALA A 41 71.62 -21.96 -35.62
C ALA A 41 70.98 -20.56 -35.68
N SER A 42 71.17 -19.84 -36.79
CA SER A 42 70.59 -18.51 -36.95
C SER A 42 69.09 -18.53 -37.19
N SER A 43 68.57 -19.52 -37.93
CA SER A 43 67.12 -19.67 -38.16
C SER A 43 66.40 -20.17 -36.90
N ALA A 44 66.99 -21.11 -36.16
CA ALA A 44 66.45 -21.60 -34.90
C ALA A 44 66.44 -20.50 -33.82
N LEU A 45 67.46 -19.63 -33.80
CA LEU A 45 67.50 -18.46 -32.88
C LEU A 45 66.46 -17.42 -33.27
N MET A 46 66.22 -17.13 -34.54
CA MET A 46 65.15 -16.26 -35.00
C MET A 46 63.75 -16.79 -34.67
N GLU A 47 63.55 -18.08 -34.77
CA GLU A 47 62.29 -18.72 -34.42
C GLU A 47 62.03 -18.68 -32.92
N GLN A 48 63.06 -18.87 -32.09
CA GLN A 48 62.99 -18.69 -30.64
C GLN A 48 62.73 -17.22 -30.23
N VAL A 49 63.38 -16.26 -30.92
CA VAL A 49 63.12 -14.84 -30.67
C VAL A 49 61.69 -14.48 -31.04
N LYS A 50 61.17 -15.00 -32.15
CA LYS A 50 59.77 -14.75 -32.53
C LYS A 50 58.79 -15.37 -31.54
N ALA A 51 59.03 -16.63 -31.10
CA ALA A 51 58.22 -17.28 -30.09
C ALA A 51 58.24 -16.51 -28.72
N LEU A 52 59.42 -15.99 -28.33
CA LEU A 52 59.53 -15.12 -27.14
C LEU A 52 58.80 -13.78 -27.30
N GLN A 53 58.83 -13.20 -28.50
CA GLN A 53 58.07 -11.98 -28.78
C GLN A 53 56.56 -12.18 -28.70
N GLU A 54 56.07 -13.33 -29.23
CA GLU A 54 54.65 -13.72 -29.12
C GLU A 54 54.23 -13.99 -27.65
N GLN A 55 55.11 -14.65 -26.86
CA GLN A 55 54.87 -14.84 -25.43
C GLN A 55 54.85 -13.54 -24.65
N VAL A 56 55.72 -12.58 -24.94
CA VAL A 56 55.74 -11.25 -24.34
C VAL A 56 54.49 -10.46 -24.71
N ALA A 57 54.02 -10.56 -25.95
CA ALA A 57 52.77 -9.93 -26.40
C ALA A 57 51.57 -10.52 -25.68
N ASP A 58 51.47 -11.87 -25.55
CA ASP A 58 50.39 -12.53 -24.79
C ASP A 58 50.40 -12.17 -23.31
N LEU A 59 51.57 -12.17 -22.69
CA LEU A 59 51.73 -11.76 -21.29
C LEU A 59 51.34 -10.28 -21.06
N SER A 60 51.69 -9.40 -22.01
CA SER A 60 51.33 -8.00 -21.96
C SER A 60 49.81 -7.78 -22.09
N ALA A 61 49.19 -8.55 -23.02
CA ALA A 61 47.74 -8.50 -23.17
C ALA A 61 47.00 -9.04 -21.91
N ARG A 62 47.48 -10.13 -21.33
CA ARG A 62 46.94 -10.69 -20.09
C ARG A 62 47.13 -9.75 -18.91
N LEU A 63 48.24 -9.06 -18.82
CA LEU A 63 48.51 -8.04 -17.78
C LEU A 63 47.51 -6.88 -17.93
N GLY A 64 47.26 -6.38 -19.13
CA GLY A 64 46.27 -5.33 -19.41
C GLY A 64 44.84 -5.74 -19.01
N VAL A 65 44.45 -6.97 -19.29
CA VAL A 65 43.15 -7.50 -18.85
C VAL A 65 43.09 -7.60 -17.31
N GLN A 66 44.14 -8.07 -16.67
CA GLN A 66 44.23 -8.16 -15.21
C GLN A 66 44.19 -6.80 -14.53
N GLU A 67 44.88 -5.80 -15.08
CA GLU A 67 44.85 -4.43 -14.55
C GLU A 67 43.47 -3.79 -14.70
N SER A 68 42.80 -4.01 -15.84
CA SER A 68 41.43 -3.50 -16.03
C SER A 68 40.40 -4.15 -15.06
N ALA A 69 40.49 -5.46 -14.86
CA ALA A 69 39.66 -6.16 -13.89
C ALA A 69 39.93 -5.74 -12.43
N GLN A 70 41.21 -5.42 -12.13
CA GLN A 70 41.55 -4.91 -10.80
C GLN A 70 41.05 -3.48 -10.57
N ARG A 71 41.09 -2.61 -11.59
CA ARG A 71 40.50 -1.26 -11.54
C ARG A 71 38.98 -1.31 -11.36
N GLU A 72 38.29 -2.20 -12.06
CA GLU A 72 36.86 -2.40 -11.93
C GLU A 72 36.50 -2.93 -10.52
N THR A 73 37.28 -3.88 -10.01
CA THR A 73 37.09 -4.39 -8.64
C THR A 73 37.25 -3.29 -7.60
N VAL A 74 38.26 -2.44 -7.72
CA VAL A 74 38.49 -1.29 -6.82
C VAL A 74 37.33 -0.29 -6.92
N ALA A 75 36.83 0.02 -8.11
CA ALA A 75 35.70 0.90 -8.32
C ALA A 75 34.41 0.33 -7.65
N ASN A 76 34.18 -0.97 -7.81
CA ASN A 76 33.03 -1.65 -7.19
C ASN A 76 33.13 -1.69 -5.66
N VAL A 77 34.32 -1.91 -5.11
CA VAL A 77 34.56 -1.84 -3.65
C VAL A 77 34.31 -0.43 -3.12
N ASN A 78 34.78 0.60 -3.81
CA ASN A 78 34.57 1.99 -3.39
C ASN A 78 33.09 2.40 -3.46
N SER A 79 32.35 1.97 -4.48
CA SER A 79 30.91 2.23 -4.57
C SER A 79 30.12 1.46 -3.49
N ALA A 80 30.49 0.22 -3.21
CA ALA A 80 29.89 -0.56 -2.12
C ALA A 80 30.18 0.07 -0.74
N GLN A 81 31.39 0.56 -0.52
CA GLN A 81 31.76 1.27 0.71
C GLN A 81 30.97 2.57 0.89
N THR A 82 30.78 3.33 -0.20
CA THR A 82 29.98 4.57 -0.18
C THR A 82 28.51 4.25 0.13
N ALA A 83 27.96 3.21 -0.48
CA ALA A 83 26.60 2.75 -0.19
C ALA A 83 26.44 2.29 1.26
N ALA A 84 27.41 1.55 1.79
CA ALA A 84 27.41 1.10 3.20
C ALA A 84 27.47 2.28 4.18
N ASN A 85 28.28 3.28 3.88
CA ASN A 85 28.40 4.49 4.72
C ASN A 85 27.10 5.31 4.69
N SER A 86 26.44 5.45 3.54
CA SER A 86 25.16 6.13 3.43
C SER A 86 24.03 5.37 4.16
N ALA A 87 24.02 4.04 4.06
CA ALA A 87 23.06 3.21 4.80
C ALA A 87 23.28 3.30 6.32
N ALA A 88 24.52 3.33 6.77
CA ALA A 88 24.84 3.54 8.19
C ALA A 88 24.40 4.91 8.70
N ALA A 89 24.59 5.97 7.92
CA ALA A 89 24.09 7.31 8.27
C ALA A 89 22.57 7.37 8.36
N GLN A 90 21.86 6.73 7.41
CA GLN A 90 20.40 6.62 7.45
C GLN A 90 19.90 5.82 8.65
N ALA A 91 20.59 4.74 9.03
CA ALA A 91 20.26 3.96 10.22
C ALA A 91 20.39 4.78 11.52
N VAL A 92 21.42 5.62 11.63
CA VAL A 92 21.60 6.53 12.77
C VAL A 92 20.48 7.58 12.81
N GLN A 93 20.09 8.14 11.66
CA GLN A 93 18.95 9.07 11.59
C GLN A 93 17.64 8.41 11.98
N ALA A 94 17.38 7.20 11.48
CA ALA A 94 16.19 6.44 11.86
C ALA A 94 16.16 6.11 13.37
N GLN A 95 17.29 5.79 13.94
CA GLN A 95 17.41 5.51 15.38
C GLN A 95 17.18 6.77 16.23
N SER A 96 17.66 7.94 15.79
CA SER A 96 17.40 9.19 16.49
C SER A 96 15.94 9.63 16.39
N ALA A 97 15.31 9.43 15.22
CA ALA A 97 13.88 9.69 15.03
C ALA A 97 13.01 8.75 15.89
N ALA A 98 13.39 7.47 16.01
CA ALA A 98 12.70 6.51 16.87
C ALA A 98 12.83 6.88 18.38
N ALA A 99 13.99 7.33 18.80
CA ALA A 99 14.21 7.81 20.17
C ALA A 99 13.38 9.07 20.48
N ALA A 100 13.29 10.02 19.53
CA ALA A 100 12.45 11.21 19.66
C ALA A 100 10.95 10.84 19.72
N ALA A 101 10.51 9.88 18.91
CA ALA A 101 9.15 9.38 18.94
C ALA A 101 8.80 8.68 20.27
N GLN A 102 9.74 7.91 20.83
CA GLN A 102 9.58 7.29 22.15
C GLN A 102 9.46 8.32 23.27
N SER A 103 10.27 9.38 23.24
CA SER A 103 10.19 10.48 24.20
C SER A 103 8.83 11.19 24.10
N ALA A 104 8.39 11.53 22.90
CA ALA A 104 7.10 12.16 22.68
C ALA A 104 5.92 11.28 23.14
N ALA A 105 6.00 9.96 22.94
CA ALA A 105 5.00 9.01 23.44
C ALA A 105 4.98 8.92 24.97
N ALA A 106 6.14 8.98 25.63
CA ALA A 106 6.23 9.00 27.08
C ALA A 106 5.64 10.29 27.68
N ASP A 107 5.91 11.43 27.06
CA ASP A 107 5.36 12.74 27.47
C ASP A 107 3.84 12.81 27.26
N ALA A 108 3.34 12.29 26.12
CA ALA A 108 1.91 12.17 25.86
C ALA A 108 1.22 11.25 26.88
N SER A 109 1.84 10.10 27.23
CA SER A 109 1.33 9.19 28.26
C SER A 109 1.27 9.85 29.64
N THR A 110 2.26 10.66 29.99
CA THR A 110 2.32 11.38 31.27
C THR A 110 1.26 12.46 31.31
N THR A 111 1.06 13.19 30.23
CA THR A 111 0.01 14.22 30.09
C THR A 111 -1.38 13.59 30.15
N ALA A 112 -1.61 12.48 29.48
CA ALA A 112 -2.87 11.73 29.54
C ALA A 112 -3.18 11.24 30.97
N LYS A 113 -2.19 10.67 31.69
CA LYS A 113 -2.36 10.21 33.07
C LYS A 113 -2.72 11.35 34.04
N LYS A 114 -2.31 12.58 33.79
CA LYS A 114 -2.65 13.76 34.60
C LYS A 114 -4.01 14.37 34.19
N ALA A 115 -4.33 14.37 32.90
CA ALA A 115 -5.56 15.01 32.39
C ALA A 115 -6.82 14.16 32.62
N VAL A 116 -6.74 12.84 32.53
CA VAL A 116 -7.89 11.94 32.69
C VAL A 116 -8.59 12.05 34.03
N PRO A 117 -7.92 12.08 35.22
CA PRO A 117 -8.59 12.15 36.48
C PRO A 117 -9.30 13.52 36.73
N ALA A 118 -8.71 14.61 36.22
CA ALA A 118 -9.30 15.92 36.35
C ALA A 118 -10.54 16.12 35.46
N ALA A 119 -10.46 15.63 34.23
CA ALA A 119 -11.55 15.65 33.26
C ALA A 119 -12.74 14.78 33.69
N VAL A 120 -12.51 13.57 34.16
CA VAL A 120 -13.55 12.66 34.66
C VAL A 120 -14.30 13.31 35.86
N LYS A 121 -13.60 14.02 36.74
CA LYS A 121 -14.17 14.66 37.90
C LYS A 121 -15.04 15.90 37.53
N SER A 122 -14.66 16.66 36.49
CA SER A 122 -15.47 17.79 36.01
C SER A 122 -16.72 17.35 35.26
N GLU A 123 -16.67 16.18 34.61
CA GLU A 123 -17.76 15.65 33.80
C GLU A 123 -18.90 15.06 34.60
N LEU A 124 -18.59 14.34 35.69
CA LEU A 124 -19.64 13.87 36.60
C LEU A 124 -20.51 15.01 37.17
N ALA A 125 -19.96 16.22 37.21
CA ALA A 125 -20.68 17.40 37.69
C ALA A 125 -21.60 18.05 36.64
N THR A 126 -21.39 17.81 35.34
CA THR A 126 -22.10 18.44 34.22
C THR A 126 -23.22 17.58 33.61
N PHE A 127 -23.33 16.31 34.00
CA PHE A 127 -24.22 15.32 33.40
C PHE A 127 -25.73 15.56 33.56
N SER A 128 -26.18 16.70 34.06
CA SER A 128 -27.54 16.84 34.55
C SER A 128 -28.53 17.76 33.81
N LYS A 129 -28.22 18.39 32.67
CA LYS A 129 -29.14 19.44 32.18
C LYS A 129 -29.48 19.56 30.69
N GLY A 130 -29.00 18.67 29.80
CA GLY A 130 -29.37 18.67 28.37
C GLY A 130 -30.29 17.54 28.00
N LYS A 131 -31.20 17.75 27.07
CA LYS A 131 -31.91 16.63 26.43
C LYS A 131 -30.90 15.82 25.64
N TRP A 132 -30.87 14.50 25.77
CA TRP A 132 -29.87 13.60 25.14
C TRP A 132 -29.75 13.81 23.61
N TRP A 133 -30.85 14.21 22.96
CA TRP A 133 -30.84 14.48 21.51
C TRP A 133 -30.13 15.77 21.11
N ASP A 134 -29.93 16.73 22.02
CA ASP A 134 -29.19 17.96 21.74
C ASP A 134 -27.70 17.66 21.46
N SER A 135 -27.20 16.56 21.99
CA SER A 135 -25.84 16.07 21.78
C SER A 135 -25.74 14.95 20.72
N THR A 136 -26.83 14.70 19.98
CA THR A 136 -26.91 13.65 18.96
C THR A 136 -27.05 14.28 17.58
N SER A 137 -26.20 13.88 16.63
CA SER A 137 -26.34 14.24 15.22
C SER A 137 -26.59 13.00 14.37
N ILE A 138 -27.48 13.14 13.41
CA ILE A 138 -27.73 12.12 12.40
C ILE A 138 -27.18 12.63 11.09
N SER A 139 -26.42 11.81 10.38
CA SER A 139 -25.85 12.14 9.09
C SER A 139 -26.14 11.04 8.08
N GLY A 140 -26.25 11.42 6.83
CA GLY A 140 -26.43 10.44 5.76
C GLY A 140 -25.67 10.79 4.49
N ARG A 141 -25.32 9.74 3.76
CA ARG A 141 -24.68 9.90 2.47
C ARG A 141 -25.06 8.74 1.54
N MET A 142 -25.71 9.05 0.44
CA MET A 142 -26.10 8.08 -0.56
C MET A 142 -25.30 8.28 -1.84
N TYR A 143 -24.75 7.20 -2.40
CA TYR A 143 -24.13 7.17 -3.73
C TYR A 143 -24.99 6.34 -4.66
N PHE A 144 -25.37 6.92 -5.80
CA PHE A 144 -26.17 6.26 -6.79
C PHE A 144 -25.63 6.49 -8.20
N ASN A 145 -26.00 5.62 -9.12
CA ASN A 145 -25.75 5.79 -10.53
C ASN A 145 -26.90 5.26 -11.38
N PHE A 146 -27.12 5.89 -12.52
CA PHE A 146 -27.89 5.36 -13.64
C PHE A 146 -26.93 5.28 -14.82
N SER A 147 -26.49 4.08 -15.17
CA SER A 147 -25.38 3.89 -16.09
C SER A 147 -25.60 2.71 -17.01
N ASN A 148 -24.92 2.73 -18.15
CA ASN A 148 -24.77 1.60 -19.06
C ASN A 148 -23.38 0.97 -18.84
N VAL A 149 -23.36 -0.34 -18.64
CA VAL A 149 -22.16 -1.16 -18.44
C VAL A 149 -21.96 -2.07 -19.65
N ASP A 150 -20.72 -2.12 -20.17
CA ASP A 150 -20.29 -3.02 -21.25
C ASP A 150 -18.98 -3.71 -20.87
N THR A 151 -19.07 -4.98 -20.46
CA THR A 151 -17.93 -5.83 -20.11
C THR A 151 -17.64 -6.80 -21.25
N LYS A 152 -16.36 -6.98 -21.58
CA LYS A 152 -15.91 -7.95 -22.61
C LYS A 152 -14.75 -8.77 -22.10
N VAL A 153 -14.69 -10.01 -22.54
CA VAL A 153 -13.57 -10.96 -22.35
C VAL A 153 -13.06 -11.34 -23.74
N ASN A 154 -11.79 -11.03 -24.02
CA ASN A 154 -11.17 -11.22 -25.35
C ASN A 154 -12.02 -10.59 -26.49
N GLY A 155 -12.63 -9.42 -26.24
CA GLY A 155 -13.46 -8.69 -27.21
C GLY A 155 -14.91 -9.17 -27.32
N VAL A 156 -15.28 -10.25 -26.64
CA VAL A 156 -16.63 -10.83 -26.68
C VAL A 156 -17.37 -10.56 -25.37
N LYS A 157 -18.67 -10.23 -25.46
CA LYS A 157 -19.53 -10.08 -24.28
C LYS A 157 -19.81 -11.47 -23.66
N PRO A 158 -19.46 -11.71 -22.38
CA PRO A 158 -19.75 -12.99 -21.76
C PRO A 158 -21.27 -13.22 -21.63
N ALA A 159 -21.71 -14.44 -21.88
CA ALA A 159 -23.09 -14.82 -21.58
C ALA A 159 -23.38 -14.68 -20.08
N GLY A 160 -24.54 -14.15 -19.73
CA GLY A 160 -24.93 -13.91 -18.34
C GLY A 160 -24.15 -12.77 -17.63
N SER A 161 -23.38 -11.98 -18.37
CA SER A 161 -22.72 -10.78 -17.82
C SER A 161 -23.77 -9.71 -17.45
N ASN A 162 -23.47 -8.90 -16.44
CA ASN A 162 -24.31 -7.76 -16.01
C ASN A 162 -24.18 -6.55 -16.94
N ASN A 163 -24.10 -6.80 -18.25
CA ASN A 163 -24.08 -5.75 -19.28
C ASN A 163 -25.49 -5.16 -19.45
N GLY A 164 -25.56 -3.86 -19.67
CA GLY A 164 -26.81 -3.14 -19.91
C GLY A 164 -26.97 -1.87 -19.11
N THR A 165 -28.16 -1.32 -19.12
CA THR A 165 -28.46 -0.04 -18.46
C THR A 165 -29.34 -0.28 -17.24
N GLY A 166 -28.96 0.36 -16.13
CA GLY A 166 -29.70 0.21 -14.88
C GLY A 166 -29.41 1.31 -13.86
N PHE A 167 -30.29 1.36 -12.85
CA PHE A 167 -30.12 2.21 -11.68
C PHE A 167 -29.56 1.38 -10.53
N ASN A 168 -28.58 1.94 -9.80
CA ASN A 168 -28.02 1.30 -8.64
C ASN A 168 -27.76 2.31 -7.52
N ILE A 169 -28.03 1.88 -6.26
CA ILE A 169 -27.52 2.57 -5.07
C ILE A 169 -26.24 1.84 -4.65
N LYS A 170 -25.09 2.48 -4.89
CA LYS A 170 -23.78 1.89 -4.59
C LYS A 170 -23.50 1.83 -3.10
N ARG A 171 -23.86 2.88 -2.36
CA ARG A 171 -23.64 3.05 -0.92
C ARG A 171 -24.77 3.87 -0.32
N PHE A 172 -25.09 3.58 0.92
CA PHE A 172 -25.95 4.43 1.74
C PHE A 172 -25.45 4.40 3.18
N TYR A 173 -24.69 5.41 3.52
CA TYR A 173 -24.21 5.59 4.89
C TYR A 173 -25.31 6.29 5.72
N LEU A 174 -25.63 5.72 6.87
CA LEU A 174 -26.44 6.34 7.89
C LEU A 174 -25.64 6.38 9.18
N GLY A 175 -25.25 7.56 9.62
CA GLY A 175 -24.40 7.78 10.78
C GLY A 175 -25.19 8.39 11.92
N VAL A 176 -24.92 7.94 13.13
CA VAL A 176 -25.37 8.55 14.38
C VAL A 176 -24.13 8.83 15.21
N ASP A 177 -23.92 10.10 15.55
CA ASP A 177 -22.89 10.55 16.44
C ASP A 177 -23.52 11.07 17.71
N HIS A 178 -23.02 10.65 18.86
CA HIS A 178 -23.46 11.16 20.16
C HIS A 178 -22.28 11.64 20.99
N THR A 179 -22.38 12.87 21.50
CA THR A 179 -21.38 13.44 22.40
C THR A 179 -21.86 13.24 23.83
N PHE A 180 -21.22 12.33 24.55
CA PHE A 180 -21.51 12.05 25.94
C PHE A 180 -20.95 13.16 26.85
N SER A 181 -19.79 13.74 26.44
CA SER A 181 -19.08 14.75 27.23
C SER A 181 -18.04 15.45 26.33
N PRO A 182 -17.38 16.53 26.79
CA PRO A 182 -16.31 17.18 26.03
C PRO A 182 -15.17 16.25 25.59
N ILE A 183 -15.00 15.12 26.27
CA ILE A 183 -13.96 14.13 26.00
C ILE A 183 -14.54 12.92 25.26
N PHE A 184 -15.69 12.39 25.67
CA PHE A 184 -16.22 11.14 25.17
C PHE A 184 -17.34 11.35 24.16
N SER A 185 -17.23 10.67 23.03
CA SER A 185 -18.26 10.58 22.00
C SER A 185 -18.33 9.15 21.41
N GLY A 186 -19.45 8.82 20.83
CA GLY A 186 -19.65 7.54 20.13
C GLY A 186 -20.16 7.77 18.72
N ASN A 187 -19.80 6.87 17.81
CA ASN A 187 -20.31 6.83 16.45
C ASN A 187 -20.83 5.44 16.13
N VAL A 188 -21.96 5.39 15.45
CA VAL A 188 -22.40 4.19 14.72
C VAL A 188 -22.70 4.62 13.29
N THR A 189 -22.06 4.00 12.32
CA THR A 189 -22.31 4.22 10.89
C THR A 189 -22.68 2.90 10.23
N MET A 190 -23.84 2.86 9.65
CA MET A 190 -24.32 1.73 8.80
C MET A 190 -24.03 2.02 7.34
N ASP A 191 -23.87 0.95 6.55
CA ASP A 191 -23.78 0.99 5.08
C ASP A 191 -24.62 -0.15 4.52
N ILE A 192 -24.86 -0.17 3.21
CA ILE A 192 -25.69 -1.17 2.54
C ILE A 192 -24.87 -2.15 1.70
N ALA A 193 -25.37 -3.38 1.63
CA ALA A 193 -24.90 -4.40 0.68
C ALA A 193 -26.08 -5.06 -0.04
N ASN A 194 -25.81 -5.71 -1.17
CA ASN A 194 -26.81 -6.51 -1.86
C ASN A 194 -27.21 -7.71 -1.00
N VAL A 195 -28.48 -7.92 -0.81
CA VAL A 195 -29.07 -9.07 -0.10
C VAL A 195 -29.82 -10.01 -1.03
N VAL A 196 -30.13 -9.58 -2.27
CA VAL A 196 -30.82 -10.37 -3.30
C VAL A 196 -30.01 -10.34 -4.58
N GLY A 197 -29.97 -11.43 -5.33
CA GLY A 197 -29.26 -11.57 -6.59
C GLY A 197 -27.77 -11.90 -6.47
N SER A 198 -27.27 -12.11 -5.24
CA SER A 198 -26.00 -12.80 -5.05
C SER A 198 -26.27 -14.31 -5.07
N THR A 199 -25.46 -15.06 -5.81
CA THR A 199 -25.43 -16.53 -5.73
C THR A 199 -25.09 -17.06 -4.33
N ASN A 200 -24.77 -16.15 -3.40
CA ASN A 200 -24.58 -16.39 -1.96
C ASN A 200 -25.86 -16.12 -1.13
N THR A 201 -27.01 -16.55 -1.59
CA THR A 201 -28.22 -16.64 -0.75
C THR A 201 -28.06 -17.58 0.46
N GLN A 202 -26.95 -18.31 0.51
CA GLN A 202 -26.63 -19.22 1.63
C GLN A 202 -26.27 -18.52 2.95
N ASN A 203 -25.92 -17.22 2.93
CA ASN A 203 -25.49 -16.53 4.15
C ASN A 203 -26.64 -15.99 5.01
N PHE A 204 -27.88 -16.02 4.55
CA PHE A 204 -29.05 -15.63 5.36
C PHE A 204 -29.87 -16.78 5.91
N VAL A 205 -29.62 -18.00 5.47
CA VAL A 205 -30.25 -19.19 6.03
C VAL A 205 -29.15 -20.14 6.48
N ALA A 206 -28.65 -19.91 7.68
CA ALA A 206 -27.82 -20.89 8.34
C ALA A 206 -28.59 -22.22 8.38
N ASN A 207 -28.06 -23.24 7.72
CA ASN A 207 -28.51 -24.63 7.76
C ASN A 207 -29.83 -25.00 7.05
N SER A 208 -30.17 -24.41 5.90
CA SER A 208 -31.21 -25.03 5.07
C SER A 208 -30.61 -25.52 3.75
N ALA A 209 -30.51 -26.85 3.61
CA ALA A 209 -30.15 -27.54 2.35
C ALA A 209 -31.22 -27.37 1.26
N THR A 210 -32.31 -26.68 1.56
CA THR A 210 -33.43 -26.38 0.67
C THR A 210 -33.91 -24.95 0.93
N ALA A 211 -33.09 -23.95 0.55
CA ALA A 211 -33.67 -22.61 0.43
C ALA A 211 -34.64 -22.62 -0.75
N PRO A 212 -35.91 -22.22 -0.55
CA PRO A 212 -36.83 -22.11 -1.67
C PRO A 212 -36.28 -21.10 -2.66
N ALA A 213 -36.32 -21.42 -3.95
CA ALA A 213 -35.86 -20.59 -5.06
C ALA A 213 -36.54 -19.19 -5.14
N ASN A 214 -37.43 -18.88 -4.21
CA ASN A 214 -38.23 -17.66 -4.12
C ASN A 214 -38.15 -17.01 -2.73
N SER A 215 -36.97 -16.85 -2.13
CA SER A 215 -36.85 -15.91 -1.02
C SER A 215 -37.00 -14.49 -1.57
N THR A 216 -38.23 -14.00 -1.66
CA THR A 216 -38.54 -12.60 -1.91
C THR A 216 -38.08 -11.78 -0.70
N ALA A 217 -36.81 -11.39 -0.64
CA ALA A 217 -36.45 -10.33 0.27
C ALA A 217 -37.23 -9.08 -0.16
N LEU A 218 -37.88 -8.42 0.79
CA LEU A 218 -38.69 -7.22 0.56
C LEU A 218 -37.82 -6.03 0.04
N VAL A 219 -36.51 -6.10 0.17
CA VAL A 219 -35.54 -5.07 -0.24
C VAL A 219 -34.30 -5.75 -0.81
N GLY A 220 -33.84 -5.27 -1.98
CA GLY A 220 -32.61 -5.77 -2.61
C GLY A 220 -31.30 -5.36 -1.91
N LYS A 221 -31.38 -4.52 -0.88
CA LYS A 221 -30.24 -4.01 -0.09
C LYS A 221 -30.51 -4.18 1.40
N GLY A 222 -29.51 -4.63 2.13
CA GLY A 222 -29.53 -4.75 3.59
C GLY A 222 -28.48 -3.85 4.24
N PHE A 223 -28.77 -3.37 5.46
CA PHE A 223 -27.81 -2.61 6.25
C PHE A 223 -26.83 -3.53 6.99
N TYR A 224 -25.59 -3.08 7.12
CA TYR A 224 -24.59 -3.66 8.01
C TYR A 224 -23.81 -2.54 8.72
N VAL A 225 -23.18 -2.87 9.83
CA VAL A 225 -22.34 -1.93 10.58
C VAL A 225 -21.02 -1.75 9.86
N LYS A 226 -20.73 -0.51 9.45
CA LYS A 226 -19.41 -0.15 8.91
C LYS A 226 -18.49 0.39 10.00
N LYS A 227 -19.01 1.27 10.87
CA LYS A 227 -18.27 1.84 12.00
C LYS A 227 -19.13 1.76 13.26
N ALA A 228 -18.50 1.43 14.36
CA ALA A 228 -19.09 1.47 15.69
C ALA A 228 -17.94 1.63 16.70
N TYR A 229 -17.75 2.84 17.22
CA TYR A 229 -16.64 3.11 18.13
C TYR A 229 -17.00 4.11 19.23
N LEU A 230 -16.31 3.96 20.35
CA LEU A 230 -16.21 4.98 21.39
C LEU A 230 -14.94 5.79 21.12
N GLN A 231 -15.04 7.12 21.19
CA GLN A 231 -13.91 8.04 21.05
C GLN A 231 -13.64 8.76 22.35
N ALA A 232 -12.36 8.85 22.74
CA ALA A 232 -11.88 9.74 23.77
C ALA A 232 -10.97 10.80 23.13
N LYS A 233 -11.41 12.07 23.12
CA LYS A 233 -10.63 13.21 22.65
C LYS A 233 -9.99 13.92 23.84
N LEU A 234 -8.78 13.51 24.19
CA LEU A 234 -8.03 14.08 25.31
C LEU A 234 -7.39 15.42 24.95
N ASP A 235 -6.95 15.55 23.70
CA ASP A 235 -6.36 16.74 23.10
C ASP A 235 -6.55 16.65 21.57
N PRO A 236 -6.59 17.77 20.81
CA PRO A 236 -6.56 17.69 19.34
C PRO A 236 -5.41 16.88 18.78
N ALA A 237 -4.27 16.85 19.51
CA ALA A 237 -3.11 16.06 19.15
C ALA A 237 -3.20 14.59 19.63
N PHE A 238 -4.20 14.21 20.43
CA PHE A 238 -4.31 12.86 20.98
C PHE A 238 -5.77 12.43 21.16
N ILE A 239 -6.25 11.67 20.21
CA ILE A 239 -7.60 11.11 20.15
C ILE A 239 -7.45 9.59 20.09
N VAL A 240 -8.24 8.88 20.89
CA VAL A 240 -8.30 7.41 20.89
C VAL A 240 -9.70 6.97 20.47
N ARG A 241 -9.79 5.98 19.59
CA ARG A 241 -11.04 5.30 19.21
C ARG A 241 -10.91 3.80 19.51
N LEU A 242 -11.97 3.25 20.07
CA LEU A 242 -12.10 1.82 20.40
C LEU A 242 -13.30 1.25 19.67
N GLY A 243 -13.10 0.24 18.82
CA GLY A 243 -14.14 -0.40 18.01
C GLY A 243 -13.84 -0.33 16.52
N SER A 244 -14.86 -0.47 15.67
CA SER A 244 -14.69 -0.33 14.22
C SER A 244 -14.63 1.14 13.83
N ALA A 245 -13.49 1.58 13.31
CA ALA A 245 -13.28 2.96 12.88
C ALA A 245 -12.48 3.03 11.58
N ASP A 246 -12.43 4.23 11.01
CA ASP A 246 -11.66 4.49 9.77
C ASP A 246 -10.18 4.17 9.96
N LEU A 247 -9.60 3.45 9.00
CA LEU A 247 -8.17 3.15 8.92
C LEU A 247 -7.36 4.35 8.41
N PRO A 248 -6.05 4.38 8.66
CA PRO A 248 -5.21 5.54 8.35
C PRO A 248 -5.17 5.98 6.90
N TRP A 249 -5.07 5.02 5.94
CA TRP A 249 -4.76 5.36 4.54
C TRP A 249 -5.99 5.66 3.69
N VAL A 250 -6.90 4.70 3.52
CA VAL A 250 -7.99 4.82 2.54
C VAL A 250 -8.87 6.05 2.76
N PRO A 251 -9.36 6.35 3.97
CA PRO A 251 -10.18 7.55 4.19
C PRO A 251 -9.42 8.85 3.95
N TYR A 252 -8.11 8.89 4.21
CA TYR A 252 -7.28 10.04 3.87
C TYR A 252 -7.19 10.22 2.35
N ALA A 253 -6.88 9.16 1.62
CA ALA A 253 -6.78 9.17 0.16
C ALA A 253 -8.13 9.55 -0.50
N GLU A 254 -9.25 9.01 0.00
CA GLU A 254 -10.61 9.36 -0.44
C GLU A 254 -10.90 10.86 -0.27
N ASN A 255 -10.46 11.45 0.86
CA ASN A 255 -10.65 12.88 1.14
C ASN A 255 -9.82 13.76 0.19
N GLN A 256 -8.60 13.35 -0.15
CA GLN A 256 -7.78 14.09 -1.11
C GLN A 256 -8.31 13.92 -2.54
N TYR A 257 -8.73 12.73 -2.94
CA TYR A 257 -9.34 12.46 -4.25
C TYR A 257 -10.65 13.24 -4.43
N GLY A 258 -11.55 13.22 -3.45
CA GLY A 258 -12.79 14.01 -3.44
C GLY A 258 -13.96 13.43 -4.25
N TYR A 259 -13.75 12.41 -5.07
CA TYR A 259 -14.76 11.80 -5.96
C TYR A 259 -15.09 10.34 -5.59
N ARG A 260 -15.10 10.05 -4.29
CA ARG A 260 -15.39 8.72 -3.74
C ARG A 260 -16.76 8.17 -4.19
N HIS A 261 -17.73 9.03 -4.44
CA HIS A 261 -19.05 8.64 -4.92
C HIS A 261 -19.03 8.07 -6.36
N LEU A 262 -18.00 8.37 -7.12
CA LEU A 262 -17.76 7.80 -8.44
C LEU A 262 -17.02 6.48 -8.36
N GLU A 263 -15.86 6.47 -7.66
CA GLU A 263 -15.01 5.29 -7.55
C GLU A 263 -14.17 5.30 -6.27
N ASN A 264 -13.83 4.11 -5.75
CA ASN A 264 -12.90 3.91 -4.65
C ASN A 264 -11.48 4.34 -5.06
N THR A 265 -10.62 4.73 -4.10
CA THR A 265 -9.19 4.96 -4.35
C THR A 265 -8.50 3.68 -4.83
N ILE A 266 -7.32 3.81 -5.42
CA ILE A 266 -6.66 2.71 -6.13
C ILE A 266 -6.47 1.47 -5.24
N ALA A 267 -5.97 1.63 -4.01
CA ALA A 267 -5.74 0.51 -3.10
C ALA A 267 -7.04 -0.16 -2.64
N ASP A 268 -8.12 0.61 -2.39
CA ASP A 268 -9.44 0.09 -2.01
C ASP A 268 -10.17 -0.52 -3.22
N ARG A 269 -10.09 0.10 -4.42
CA ARG A 269 -10.68 -0.42 -5.67
C ARG A 269 -10.18 -1.81 -6.00
N THR A 270 -8.91 -2.06 -5.77
CA THR A 270 -8.23 -3.32 -6.12
C THR A 270 -8.00 -4.25 -4.94
N SER A 271 -8.61 -3.93 -3.79
CA SER A 271 -8.56 -4.75 -2.56
C SER A 271 -7.15 -4.97 -2.00
N PHE A 272 -6.26 -3.99 -2.15
CA PHE A 272 -4.98 -3.90 -1.44
C PHE A 272 -5.07 -3.05 -0.16
N ALA A 273 -6.26 -2.54 0.17
CA ALA A 273 -6.57 -1.85 1.41
C ALA A 273 -8.04 -1.98 1.76
N THR A 274 -8.39 -1.69 3.00
CA THR A 274 -9.76 -1.51 3.47
C THR A 274 -9.92 -0.16 4.16
N SER A 275 -11.13 0.38 4.19
CA SER A 275 -11.38 1.74 4.71
C SER A 275 -11.62 1.80 6.21
N ALA A 276 -11.95 0.68 6.86
CA ALA A 276 -12.22 0.61 8.29
C ALA A 276 -11.97 -0.80 8.83
N ASP A 277 -11.67 -0.90 10.11
CA ASP A 277 -11.50 -2.19 10.79
C ASP A 277 -11.75 -2.06 12.28
N TRP A 278 -11.85 -3.18 12.98
CA TRP A 278 -12.08 -3.29 14.41
C TRP A 278 -10.76 -3.25 15.17
N GLY A 279 -10.67 -2.39 16.20
CA GLY A 279 -9.44 -2.29 16.98
C GLY A 279 -9.34 -1.02 17.81
N VAL A 280 -8.09 -0.61 18.01
CA VAL A 280 -7.69 0.61 18.72
C VAL A 280 -7.02 1.55 17.73
N HIS A 281 -7.49 2.78 17.67
CA HIS A 281 -6.97 3.80 16.75
C HIS A 281 -6.55 5.02 17.55
N VAL A 282 -5.33 5.48 17.33
CA VAL A 282 -4.78 6.71 17.91
C VAL A 282 -4.50 7.69 16.79
N LEU A 283 -5.03 8.88 16.88
CA LEU A 283 -4.88 9.90 15.84
C LEU A 283 -4.81 11.30 16.46
N GLY A 284 -4.28 12.22 15.69
CA GLY A 284 -4.19 13.60 16.14
C GLY A 284 -3.60 14.55 15.12
N ASP A 285 -3.77 15.85 15.40
CA ASP A 285 -3.25 16.96 14.64
C ASP A 285 -2.20 17.71 15.45
N LEU A 286 -1.03 17.92 14.86
CA LEU A 286 0.11 18.62 15.44
C LEU A 286 0.33 19.94 14.72
N ALA A 287 0.97 20.89 15.40
CA ALA A 287 1.34 22.19 14.85
C ALA A 287 0.17 22.92 14.15
N GLY A 288 -1.03 22.89 14.77
CA GLY A 288 -2.22 23.53 14.24
C GLY A 288 -2.77 22.91 12.96
N GLY A 289 -2.58 21.60 12.76
CA GLY A 289 -3.05 20.85 11.59
C GLY A 289 -2.04 20.83 10.42
N LEU A 290 -0.83 21.35 10.62
CA LEU A 290 0.25 21.21 9.65
C LEU A 290 0.62 19.75 9.45
N VAL A 291 0.70 18.98 10.52
CA VAL A 291 0.98 17.54 10.52
C VAL A 291 -0.21 16.82 11.15
N SER A 292 -0.70 15.76 10.51
CA SER A 292 -1.65 14.84 11.14
C SER A 292 -1.11 13.42 11.09
N TYR A 293 -1.45 12.62 12.09
CA TYR A 293 -1.06 11.23 12.17
C TYR A 293 -2.22 10.34 12.58
N GLN A 294 -2.14 9.09 12.22
CA GLN A 294 -3.00 8.03 12.74
C GLN A 294 -2.22 6.71 12.77
N VAL A 295 -2.38 5.98 13.87
CA VAL A 295 -1.88 4.61 14.05
C VAL A 295 -3.04 3.75 14.53
N SER A 296 -3.22 2.60 13.93
CA SER A 296 -4.29 1.66 14.23
C SER A 296 -3.69 0.28 14.50
N MET A 297 -4.17 -0.37 15.56
CA MET A 297 -3.95 -1.77 15.87
C MET A 297 -5.30 -2.46 15.74
N VAL A 298 -5.42 -3.40 14.80
CA VAL A 298 -6.71 -3.93 14.34
C VAL A 298 -6.70 -5.45 14.16
N ASP A 299 -7.91 -6.02 14.01
CA ASP A 299 -8.09 -7.46 13.79
C ASP A 299 -7.61 -7.91 12.39
N GLY A 300 -7.50 -6.99 11.42
CA GLY A 300 -6.99 -7.24 10.08
C GLY A 300 -8.01 -7.83 9.09
N GLY A 301 -9.17 -8.28 9.56
CA GLY A 301 -10.24 -8.83 8.70
C GLY A 301 -11.07 -7.80 7.97
N GLY A 302 -10.92 -6.52 8.31
CA GLY A 302 -11.76 -5.42 7.84
C GLY A 302 -13.13 -5.40 8.53
N TYR A 303 -13.82 -4.27 8.44
CA TYR A 303 -15.08 -4.04 9.16
C TYR A 303 -16.21 -5.05 8.88
N ARG A 304 -16.17 -5.73 7.73
CA ARG A 304 -17.19 -6.75 7.35
C ARG A 304 -16.90 -8.14 7.88
N ASN A 305 -15.68 -8.40 8.31
CA ASN A 305 -15.22 -9.74 8.62
C ASN A 305 -14.51 -9.73 9.98
N VAL A 306 -15.30 -9.50 11.02
CA VAL A 306 -14.80 -9.54 12.40
C VAL A 306 -14.22 -10.91 12.69
N LYS A 307 -12.95 -10.95 13.07
CA LYS A 307 -12.23 -12.20 13.37
C LYS A 307 -11.53 -12.08 14.71
N VAL A 308 -11.46 -13.18 15.42
CA VAL A 308 -10.51 -13.38 16.49
C VAL A 308 -9.34 -14.16 15.92
N SER A 309 -8.14 -13.58 16.00
CA SER A 309 -6.91 -14.16 15.46
C SER A 309 -5.81 -14.16 16.53
N ASN A 310 -4.76 -14.95 16.32
CA ASN A 310 -3.62 -15.04 17.23
C ASN A 310 -2.72 -13.80 17.18
N THR A 311 -2.85 -12.96 16.13
CA THR A 311 -2.09 -11.74 15.91
C THR A 311 -3.00 -10.56 15.64
N VAL A 312 -2.48 -9.37 15.84
CA VAL A 312 -3.10 -8.10 15.44
C VAL A 312 -2.31 -7.47 14.32
N ASP A 313 -2.99 -6.70 13.50
CA ASP A 313 -2.40 -6.00 12.38
C ASP A 313 -2.20 -4.52 12.72
N PHE A 314 -1.24 -3.88 12.07
CA PHE A 314 -0.93 -2.46 12.29
C PHE A 314 -1.01 -1.69 10.99
N GLU A 315 -1.63 -0.51 11.04
CA GLU A 315 -1.59 0.47 9.96
C GLU A 315 -1.26 1.84 10.53
N GLY A 316 -0.39 2.59 9.83
CA GLY A 316 0.01 3.92 10.24
C GLY A 316 0.07 4.89 9.07
N ARG A 317 -0.15 6.19 9.35
CA ARG A 317 0.01 7.29 8.39
C ARG A 317 0.47 8.54 9.11
N VAL A 318 1.37 9.27 8.45
CA VAL A 318 1.71 10.65 8.75
C VAL A 318 1.43 11.49 7.51
N SER A 319 0.82 12.65 7.67
CA SER A 319 0.54 13.57 6.56
C SER A 319 0.86 15.02 6.92
N LEU A 320 1.24 15.77 5.89
CA LEU A 320 1.58 17.18 5.93
C LEU A 320 0.59 17.96 5.07
N ASN A 321 0.07 19.08 5.60
CA ASN A 321 -0.78 20.01 4.85
C ASN A 321 -0.25 21.44 5.02
N TYR A 322 0.22 22.04 3.93
CA TYR A 322 0.78 23.38 3.98
C TYR A 322 0.39 24.21 2.75
N LYS A 323 -0.39 25.27 2.97
CA LYS A 323 -0.80 26.23 1.90
C LYS A 323 -1.34 25.58 0.63
N GLY A 324 -2.13 24.50 0.78
CA GLY A 324 -2.70 23.75 -0.32
C GLY A 324 -1.85 22.55 -0.79
N PHE A 325 -0.57 22.50 -0.48
CA PHE A 325 0.23 21.29 -0.65
C PHE A 325 -0.16 20.26 0.41
N TYR A 326 -0.28 19.02 -0.02
CA TYR A 326 -0.45 17.89 0.87
C TYR A 326 0.52 16.77 0.49
N ALA A 327 1.03 16.10 1.49
CA ALA A 327 1.85 14.91 1.33
C ALA A 327 1.52 13.92 2.45
N ALA A 328 1.61 12.64 2.17
CA ALA A 328 1.43 11.60 3.18
C ALA A 328 2.29 10.40 2.85
N VAL A 329 2.72 9.73 3.91
CA VAL A 329 3.29 8.38 3.85
C VAL A 329 2.55 7.51 4.84
N GLY A 330 2.37 6.24 4.49
CA GLY A 330 1.68 5.26 5.31
C GLY A 330 2.26 3.88 5.14
N GLY A 331 1.78 2.97 5.95
CA GLY A 331 2.15 1.57 5.84
C GLY A 331 1.25 0.68 6.67
N TYR A 332 1.17 -0.58 6.25
CA TYR A 332 0.41 -1.65 6.87
C TYR A 332 1.31 -2.88 7.06
N THR A 333 1.10 -3.62 8.13
CA THR A 333 1.71 -4.93 8.33
C THR A 333 0.81 -5.82 9.18
N GLY A 334 0.64 -7.07 8.78
CA GLY A 334 -0.17 -8.03 9.51
C GLY A 334 -0.50 -9.31 8.77
N LYS A 335 -1.47 -10.05 9.28
CA LYS A 335 -1.92 -11.35 8.74
C LYS A 335 -3.31 -11.28 8.09
N LEU A 336 -3.88 -10.09 7.96
CA LEU A 336 -5.23 -9.86 7.39
C LEU A 336 -6.31 -10.68 8.13
N GLY A 337 -6.16 -10.83 9.46
CA GLY A 337 -7.03 -11.64 10.29
C GLY A 337 -7.08 -13.13 9.94
N ASN A 338 -6.07 -13.67 9.25
CA ASN A 338 -6.03 -15.08 8.85
C ASN A 338 -5.17 -15.96 9.75
N ASP A 339 -4.51 -15.39 10.76
CA ASP A 339 -3.75 -16.15 11.76
C ASP A 339 -4.70 -16.68 12.84
N THR A 340 -5.53 -17.64 12.46
CA THR A 340 -6.49 -18.30 13.37
C THR A 340 -5.98 -19.69 13.74
N GLU A 341 -6.44 -20.21 14.89
CA GLU A 341 -6.02 -21.52 15.37
C GLU A 341 -6.31 -22.61 14.32
N GLY A 342 -5.28 -23.42 14.02
CA GLY A 342 -5.37 -24.48 12.99
C GLY A 342 -5.30 -24.02 11.55
N ALA A 343 -5.24 -22.72 11.28
CA ALA A 343 -5.05 -22.18 9.91
C ALA A 343 -3.57 -22.09 9.54
N VAL A 344 -3.29 -22.28 8.24
CA VAL A 344 -1.94 -22.04 7.69
C VAL A 344 -1.87 -20.59 7.20
N THR A 345 -1.03 -19.77 7.84
CA THR A 345 -0.78 -18.38 7.47
C THR A 345 0.72 -18.13 7.30
N PRO A 346 1.34 -18.62 6.20
CA PRO A 346 2.80 -18.59 6.06
C PRO A 346 3.37 -17.18 5.90
N ASN A 347 2.64 -16.26 5.27
CA ASN A 347 3.12 -14.94 4.92
C ASN A 347 2.63 -13.84 5.87
N THR A 348 3.36 -12.72 5.88
CA THR A 348 2.92 -11.46 6.50
C THR A 348 2.68 -10.46 5.38
N ALA A 349 1.46 -9.96 5.27
CA ALA A 349 1.14 -8.87 4.36
C ALA A 349 1.84 -7.59 4.81
N SER A 350 2.40 -6.85 3.87
CA SER A 350 2.80 -5.45 4.07
C SER A 350 2.29 -4.57 2.93
N ARG A 351 2.17 -3.27 3.21
CA ARG A 351 1.89 -2.23 2.22
C ARG A 351 2.60 -0.96 2.66
N GLU A 352 3.30 -0.33 1.74
CA GLU A 352 3.86 1.01 1.85
C GLU A 352 3.08 1.94 0.94
N ASP A 353 2.64 3.08 1.47
CA ASP A 353 1.79 4.05 0.78
C ASP A 353 2.47 5.42 0.75
N ALA A 354 2.34 6.12 -0.37
CA ALA A 354 2.78 7.50 -0.50
C ALA A 354 1.78 8.32 -1.33
N MET A 355 1.57 9.57 -0.95
CA MET A 355 0.73 10.51 -1.71
C MET A 355 1.33 11.90 -1.65
N VAL A 356 1.22 12.63 -2.76
CA VAL A 356 1.55 14.05 -2.84
C VAL A 356 0.58 14.76 -3.76
N GLY A 357 0.26 16.00 -3.44
CA GLY A 357 -0.60 16.81 -4.30
C GLY A 357 -0.70 18.25 -3.87
N TYR A 358 -1.50 18.98 -4.62
CA TYR A 358 -1.80 20.38 -4.37
C TYR A 358 -3.28 20.65 -4.64
N LYS A 359 -3.95 21.30 -3.70
CA LYS A 359 -5.37 21.64 -3.75
C LYS A 359 -5.58 23.11 -3.42
N ASN A 360 -6.33 23.78 -4.25
CA ASN A 360 -6.80 25.14 -4.00
C ASN A 360 -8.28 25.28 -4.43
N LYS A 361 -8.81 26.51 -4.49
CA LYS A 361 -10.19 26.75 -4.89
C LYS A 361 -10.45 26.44 -6.37
N LEU A 362 -9.42 26.52 -7.23
CA LEU A 362 -9.54 26.35 -8.66
C LEU A 362 -9.33 24.90 -9.08
N PHE A 363 -8.37 24.21 -8.49
CA PHE A 363 -8.03 22.85 -8.91
C PHE A 363 -7.47 22.01 -7.74
N ASN A 364 -7.52 20.71 -7.93
CA ASN A 364 -6.83 19.70 -7.13
C ASN A 364 -6.07 18.77 -8.07
N LEU A 365 -4.81 18.48 -7.75
CA LEU A 365 -3.98 17.50 -8.46
C LEU A 365 -3.29 16.64 -7.41
N GLY A 366 -3.29 15.32 -7.60
CA GLY A 366 -2.64 14.39 -6.69
C GLY A 366 -2.13 13.15 -7.39
N VAL A 367 -1.10 12.56 -6.78
CA VAL A 367 -0.55 11.27 -7.16
C VAL A 367 -0.47 10.41 -5.90
N GLU A 368 -0.97 9.19 -6.01
CA GLU A 368 -0.92 8.14 -5.00
C GLU A 368 -0.10 6.97 -5.53
N TYR A 369 0.77 6.41 -4.70
CA TYR A 369 1.53 5.20 -4.97
C TYR A 369 1.36 4.22 -3.81
N PHE A 370 1.27 2.92 -4.10
CA PHE A 370 1.46 1.90 -3.11
C PHE A 370 2.36 0.77 -3.63
N HIS A 371 3.13 0.19 -2.73
CA HIS A 371 3.80 -1.09 -2.87
C HIS A 371 3.20 -2.07 -1.87
N ALA A 372 2.88 -3.29 -2.29
CA ALA A 372 2.37 -4.32 -1.39
C ALA A 372 3.14 -5.62 -1.58
N LYS A 373 3.42 -6.29 -0.46
CA LYS A 373 4.01 -7.62 -0.43
C LYS A 373 3.05 -8.56 0.29
N ASP A 374 2.79 -9.73 -0.31
CA ASP A 374 1.98 -10.82 0.22
C ASP A 374 0.55 -10.44 0.65
N TYR A 375 0.04 -9.28 0.22
CA TYR A 375 -1.24 -8.75 0.67
C TYR A 375 -2.44 -9.59 0.23
N LYS A 376 -2.34 -10.31 -0.90
CA LYS A 376 -3.41 -11.20 -1.40
C LYS A 376 -3.10 -12.69 -1.25
N ASN A 377 -1.96 -13.03 -0.71
CA ASN A 377 -1.47 -14.42 -0.65
C ASN A 377 -0.87 -14.81 0.72
N VAL A 378 -1.36 -14.22 1.80
CA VAL A 378 -0.91 -14.56 3.19
C VAL A 378 -1.12 -16.04 3.54
N THR A 379 -2.08 -16.72 2.91
CA THR A 379 -2.38 -18.13 3.12
C THR A 379 -1.67 -19.07 2.16
N THR A 380 -0.78 -18.58 1.29
CA THR A 380 0.00 -19.37 0.35
C THR A 380 1.48 -19.32 0.71
N ALA A 381 2.23 -20.36 0.33
CA ALA A 381 3.67 -20.40 0.58
C ALA A 381 4.47 -19.50 -0.40
N GLN A 382 3.89 -19.16 -1.54
CA GLN A 382 4.56 -18.37 -2.55
C GLN A 382 4.45 -16.88 -2.25
N GLU A 383 5.58 -16.19 -2.20
CA GLU A 383 5.65 -14.73 -2.10
C GLU A 383 5.08 -14.07 -3.37
N ASP A 384 4.39 -12.93 -3.19
CA ASP A 384 4.03 -12.07 -4.32
C ASP A 384 4.12 -10.58 -3.94
N LYS A 385 4.22 -9.73 -4.97
CA LYS A 385 4.33 -8.28 -4.81
C LYS A 385 3.40 -7.58 -5.78
N ALA A 386 2.99 -6.38 -5.41
CA ALA A 386 2.19 -5.50 -6.24
C ALA A 386 2.68 -4.06 -6.18
N ASP A 387 2.55 -3.34 -7.29
CA ASP A 387 2.74 -1.88 -7.35
C ASP A 387 1.52 -1.24 -7.98
N GLY A 388 1.09 -0.12 -7.43
CA GLY A 388 0.01 0.69 -7.97
C GLY A 388 0.33 2.17 -7.94
N VAL A 389 -0.05 2.86 -9.01
CA VAL A 389 0.04 4.33 -9.15
C VAL A 389 -1.31 4.87 -9.58
N SER A 390 -1.78 5.91 -8.91
CA SER A 390 -2.96 6.68 -9.30
C SER A 390 -2.59 8.14 -9.46
N ALA A 391 -2.97 8.74 -10.58
CA ALA A 391 -2.91 10.18 -10.80
C ALA A 391 -4.33 10.71 -10.98
N PHE A 392 -4.70 11.73 -10.21
CA PHE A 392 -6.05 12.27 -10.23
C PHE A 392 -6.05 13.80 -10.15
N GLY A 393 -7.13 14.39 -10.64
CA GLY A 393 -7.31 15.82 -10.51
C GLY A 393 -8.67 16.29 -10.93
N ASN A 394 -8.95 17.56 -10.58
CA ASN A 394 -10.11 18.28 -11.06
C ASN A 394 -9.80 19.77 -11.23
N VAL A 395 -10.59 20.42 -12.08
CA VAL A 395 -10.62 21.89 -12.26
C VAL A 395 -12.04 22.37 -12.01
N ASN A 396 -12.18 23.36 -11.13
CA ASN A 396 -13.45 24.00 -10.79
C ASN A 396 -13.62 25.27 -11.68
N PHE A 397 -14.58 25.28 -12.58
CA PHE A 397 -14.87 26.45 -13.41
C PHE A 397 -15.54 27.57 -12.59
N ASN A 398 -16.36 27.15 -11.62
CA ASN A 398 -17.01 28.01 -10.67
C ASN A 398 -17.37 27.22 -9.40
N LYS A 399 -18.26 27.73 -8.55
CA LYS A 399 -18.65 27.08 -7.30
C LYS A 399 -19.50 25.82 -7.49
N THR A 400 -20.07 25.60 -8.67
CA THR A 400 -21.03 24.53 -8.94
C THR A 400 -20.59 23.54 -10.02
N TRP A 401 -19.62 23.88 -10.86
CA TRP A 401 -19.18 23.05 -11.97
C TRP A 401 -17.70 22.74 -11.91
N SER A 402 -17.38 21.48 -12.09
CA SER A 402 -16.00 20.99 -12.22
C SER A 402 -15.88 19.93 -13.30
N VAL A 403 -14.69 19.80 -13.85
CA VAL A 403 -14.26 18.61 -14.61
C VAL A 403 -13.23 17.87 -13.78
N PHE A 404 -13.21 16.56 -13.94
CA PHE A 404 -12.29 15.70 -13.21
C PHE A 404 -11.79 14.56 -14.08
N GLY A 405 -10.67 13.99 -13.68
CA GLY A 405 -10.11 12.78 -14.27
C GLY A 405 -9.20 12.06 -13.30
N ARG A 406 -9.09 10.76 -13.51
CA ARG A 406 -8.18 9.88 -12.77
C ARG A 406 -7.70 8.75 -13.67
N TYR A 407 -6.45 8.38 -13.51
CA TYR A 407 -5.83 7.21 -14.13
C TYR A 407 -5.13 6.38 -13.07
N ASP A 408 -5.38 5.06 -13.07
CA ASP A 408 -4.70 4.09 -12.24
C ASP A 408 -3.95 3.08 -13.11
N TRP A 409 -2.77 2.72 -12.68
CA TRP A 409 -1.98 1.64 -13.22
C TRP A 409 -1.55 0.70 -12.12
N ILE A 410 -1.70 -0.62 -12.30
CA ILE A 410 -1.36 -1.63 -11.31
C ILE A 410 -0.71 -2.85 -11.95
N LYS A 411 0.36 -3.34 -11.33
CA LYS A 411 0.88 -4.71 -11.47
C LYS A 411 0.59 -5.48 -10.18
N PRO A 412 -0.48 -6.29 -10.14
CA PRO A 412 -0.94 -6.88 -8.88
C PRO A 412 -0.19 -8.15 -8.46
N ASN A 413 0.57 -8.81 -9.37
CA ASN A 413 1.22 -10.09 -9.16
C ASN A 413 2.61 -10.12 -9.81
N LYS A 414 3.55 -9.33 -9.31
CA LYS A 414 4.88 -9.15 -9.93
C LYS A 414 5.79 -10.37 -9.90
N ILE A 415 5.53 -11.33 -9.00
CA ILE A 415 6.32 -12.56 -8.91
C ILE A 415 5.59 -13.73 -9.56
N THR A 416 4.30 -13.90 -9.24
CA THR A 416 3.53 -15.06 -9.74
C THR A 416 3.02 -14.85 -11.16
N ASN A 417 2.78 -13.59 -11.58
CA ASN A 417 2.38 -13.25 -12.95
C ASN A 417 2.73 -11.79 -13.28
N ASP A 418 3.99 -11.52 -13.62
CA ASP A 418 4.46 -10.16 -13.96
C ASP A 418 3.81 -9.57 -15.22
N ASN A 419 3.16 -10.39 -16.03
CA ASN A 419 2.41 -9.96 -17.20
C ASN A 419 1.01 -9.44 -16.87
N LEU A 420 0.47 -9.75 -15.68
CA LEU A 420 -0.83 -9.26 -15.22
C LEU A 420 -0.75 -7.76 -14.96
N LYS A 421 -1.62 -7.02 -15.64
CA LYS A 421 -1.67 -5.56 -15.59
C LYS A 421 -3.11 -5.08 -15.61
N ASP A 422 -3.41 -4.05 -14.80
CA ASP A 422 -4.66 -3.30 -14.84
C ASP A 422 -4.39 -1.83 -15.16
N ASP A 423 -5.10 -1.33 -16.15
CA ASP A 423 -5.18 0.07 -16.54
C ASP A 423 -6.63 0.54 -16.35
N TYR A 424 -6.85 1.48 -15.46
CA TYR A 424 -8.16 2.07 -15.20
C TYR A 424 -8.13 3.58 -15.37
N TYR A 425 -9.18 4.15 -15.95
CA TYR A 425 -9.39 5.59 -15.89
C TYR A 425 -10.87 5.95 -15.76
N ASN A 426 -11.13 7.10 -15.15
CA ASN A 426 -12.42 7.76 -15.20
C ASN A 426 -12.25 9.25 -15.51
N MET A 427 -13.26 9.82 -16.13
CA MET A 427 -13.35 11.24 -16.39
C MET A 427 -14.80 11.68 -16.46
N GLY A 428 -15.03 12.95 -16.21
CA GLY A 428 -16.39 13.47 -16.27
C GLY A 428 -16.50 14.95 -15.93
N ILE A 429 -17.74 15.40 -15.95
CA ILE A 429 -18.15 16.73 -15.50
C ILE A 429 -19.11 16.59 -14.33
N GLN A 430 -18.87 17.35 -13.26
CA GLN A 430 -19.71 17.36 -12.07
C GLN A 430 -20.42 18.70 -11.93
N TRP A 431 -21.66 18.63 -11.51
CA TRP A 431 -22.52 19.76 -11.14
C TRP A 431 -22.96 19.60 -9.68
N GLU A 432 -22.67 20.60 -8.85
CA GLU A 432 -23.10 20.73 -7.45
C GLU A 432 -24.17 21.82 -7.35
N PRO A 433 -25.46 21.53 -7.66
CA PRO A 433 -26.53 22.54 -7.59
C PRO A 433 -26.72 23.12 -6.21
N VAL A 434 -26.56 22.31 -5.20
CA VAL A 434 -26.59 22.67 -3.77
C VAL A 434 -25.57 21.83 -3.00
N LYS A 435 -25.09 22.28 -1.86
CA LYS A 435 -24.03 21.64 -1.09
C LYS A 435 -24.29 20.17 -0.68
N ILE A 436 -25.55 19.74 -0.73
CA ILE A 436 -25.95 18.39 -0.34
C ILE A 436 -26.08 17.42 -1.53
N VAL A 437 -26.00 17.93 -2.76
CA VAL A 437 -26.20 17.15 -4.00
C VAL A 437 -25.06 17.36 -4.96
N ASP A 438 -24.38 16.29 -5.34
CA ASP A 438 -23.48 16.25 -6.51
C ASP A 438 -24.08 15.34 -7.57
N LEU A 439 -24.05 15.80 -8.81
CA LEU A 439 -24.41 15.05 -10.01
C LEU A 439 -23.24 15.07 -10.98
N ALA A 440 -22.86 13.93 -11.54
CA ALA A 440 -21.75 13.85 -12.47
C ALA A 440 -22.09 12.96 -13.68
N LEU A 441 -21.80 13.46 -14.88
CA LEU A 441 -21.76 12.63 -16.07
C LEU A 441 -20.35 12.03 -16.18
N VAL A 442 -20.26 10.70 -16.20
CA VAL A 442 -19.00 9.97 -16.01
C VAL A 442 -18.81 8.91 -17.07
N TYR A 443 -17.61 8.81 -17.59
CA TYR A 443 -17.13 7.65 -18.32
C TYR A 443 -16.01 6.97 -17.54
N LYS A 444 -16.10 5.63 -17.43
CA LYS A 444 -15.06 4.78 -16.84
C LYS A 444 -14.64 3.72 -17.84
N HIS A 445 -13.35 3.43 -17.82
CA HIS A 445 -12.76 2.33 -18.57
C HIS A 445 -11.76 1.59 -17.67
N GLU A 446 -11.83 0.27 -17.69
CA GLU A 446 -10.87 -0.61 -17.03
C GLU A 446 -10.46 -1.72 -17.97
N LYS A 447 -9.16 -2.02 -18.02
CA LYS A 447 -8.59 -3.05 -18.88
C LYS A 447 -7.59 -3.89 -18.08
N VAL A 448 -7.92 -5.16 -17.90
CA VAL A 448 -7.04 -6.14 -17.26
C VAL A 448 -6.50 -7.09 -18.31
N GLN A 449 -5.19 -7.31 -18.33
CA GLN A 449 -4.48 -8.11 -19.31
C GLN A 449 -3.71 -9.25 -18.65
N ASN A 450 -3.62 -10.41 -19.34
CA ASN A 450 -2.82 -11.58 -18.98
C ASN A 450 -3.15 -12.20 -17.61
N GLY A 451 -4.42 -12.19 -17.26
CA GLY A 451 -4.95 -12.74 -16.03
C GLY A 451 -6.26 -12.08 -15.66
N THR A 452 -6.71 -12.30 -14.43
CA THR A 452 -7.94 -11.69 -13.88
C THR A 452 -7.63 -10.92 -12.62
N LEU A 453 -8.33 -9.80 -12.42
CA LEU A 453 -8.26 -8.99 -11.22
C LEU A 453 -9.68 -8.73 -10.69
N GLY A 454 -9.90 -9.01 -9.39
CA GLY A 454 -11.11 -8.60 -8.69
C GLY A 454 -11.01 -7.14 -8.29
N THR A 455 -11.96 -6.32 -8.75
CA THR A 455 -12.05 -4.89 -8.45
C THR A 455 -13.46 -4.53 -7.99
N GLN A 456 -13.69 -3.28 -7.66
CA GLN A 456 -15.05 -2.80 -7.32
C GLN A 456 -16.02 -2.84 -8.53
N ASN A 457 -15.48 -2.95 -9.75
CA ASN A 457 -16.26 -3.08 -10.99
C ASN A 457 -16.53 -4.56 -11.36
N GLY A 458 -16.10 -5.51 -10.51
CA GLY A 458 -16.22 -6.95 -10.71
C GLY A 458 -14.88 -7.62 -10.98
N THR A 459 -14.91 -8.89 -11.35
CA THR A 459 -13.72 -9.62 -11.81
C THR A 459 -13.54 -9.37 -13.31
N ILE A 460 -12.46 -8.70 -13.67
CA ILE A 460 -12.15 -8.30 -15.04
C ILE A 460 -10.87 -9.01 -15.47
N GLY A 461 -10.77 -9.32 -16.77
CA GLY A 461 -9.59 -9.94 -17.35
C GLY A 461 -9.83 -11.30 -17.97
N ALA A 462 -8.77 -11.84 -18.54
CA ALA A 462 -8.66 -13.20 -19.09
C ALA A 462 -7.18 -13.55 -19.30
N GLY A 463 -6.91 -14.84 -19.50
CA GLY A 463 -5.55 -15.33 -19.68
C GLY A 463 -4.90 -15.75 -18.36
N SER A 464 -3.58 -15.87 -18.38
CA SER A 464 -2.74 -16.27 -17.25
C SER A 464 -1.30 -15.81 -17.46
N ALA A 465 -0.37 -16.20 -16.60
CA ALA A 465 1.06 -15.93 -16.77
C ALA A 465 1.62 -16.46 -18.11
N THR A 466 1.04 -17.51 -18.68
CA THR A 466 1.50 -18.20 -19.90
C THR A 466 0.54 -18.07 -21.08
N VAL A 467 -0.67 -17.61 -20.88
CA VAL A 467 -1.71 -17.47 -21.91
C VAL A 467 -2.16 -16.03 -21.98
N ALA A 468 -1.92 -15.37 -23.09
CA ALA A 468 -2.37 -14.00 -23.32
C ALA A 468 -3.90 -13.92 -23.32
N GLY A 469 -4.44 -12.87 -22.73
CA GLY A 469 -5.86 -12.58 -22.68
C GLY A 469 -6.14 -11.21 -22.11
N GLN A 470 -7.34 -10.72 -22.29
CA GLN A 470 -7.74 -9.42 -21.72
C GLN A 470 -9.23 -9.37 -21.42
N GLY A 471 -9.58 -8.59 -20.43
CA GLY A 471 -10.94 -8.17 -20.18
C GLY A 471 -11.04 -6.66 -20.12
N THR A 472 -12.20 -6.12 -20.50
CA THR A 472 -12.50 -4.69 -20.42
C THR A 472 -13.82 -4.47 -19.71
N TYR A 473 -13.90 -3.39 -18.96
CA TYR A 473 -15.12 -2.85 -18.38
C TYR A 473 -15.26 -1.41 -18.83
N ASN A 474 -16.42 -1.05 -19.38
CA ASN A 474 -16.78 0.31 -19.71
C ASN A 474 -18.07 0.66 -19.00
N GLU A 475 -18.15 1.84 -18.41
CA GLU A 475 -19.35 2.35 -17.77
C GLU A 475 -19.54 3.83 -18.14
N PHE A 476 -20.71 4.15 -18.67
CA PHE A 476 -21.09 5.53 -18.95
C PHE A 476 -22.44 5.82 -18.32
N GLY A 477 -22.56 6.93 -17.59
CA GLY A 477 -23.82 7.26 -16.94
C GLY A 477 -23.78 8.50 -16.07
N LEU A 478 -24.93 8.74 -15.44
CA LEU A 478 -25.14 9.75 -14.43
C LEU A 478 -24.85 9.13 -13.04
N PHE A 479 -23.93 9.74 -12.33
CA PHE A 479 -23.59 9.39 -10.96
C PHE A 479 -24.01 10.53 -10.03
N GLY A 480 -24.34 10.18 -8.80
CA GLY A 480 -24.69 11.21 -7.85
C GLY A 480 -24.40 10.84 -6.41
N GLN A 481 -24.31 11.88 -5.59
CA GLN A 481 -24.34 11.71 -4.15
C GLN A 481 -25.33 12.69 -3.54
N LEU A 482 -26.01 12.23 -2.48
CA LEU A 482 -26.83 13.02 -1.58
C LEU A 482 -26.19 12.98 -0.19
N ARG A 483 -26.09 14.15 0.46
CA ARG A 483 -25.58 14.29 1.84
C ARG A 483 -26.62 15.00 2.70
N PHE A 484 -26.80 14.61 3.94
CA PHE A 484 -27.63 15.30 4.92
C PHE A 484 -27.11 15.13 6.32
#